data_6fa160e3ca1f0ced74a9c62fb8fdc061
#
_entry.id   6fa160e3ca1f0ced74a9c62fb8fdc061
#
_cell.length_a   1.000
_cell.length_b   1.000
_cell.length_c   1.000
_cell.angle_alpha   90.00
_cell.angle_beta   90.00
_cell.angle_gamma   90.00
#
_symmetry.space_group_name_H-M   'P 1'
#
loop_
_entity.id
_entity.type
_entity.pdbx_description
1 polymer ?
#
loop_
_entity_poly.entity_id
_entity_poly.type
_entity_poly.pdbx_seq_one_letter_code
_entity_poly.pdbx_strand_id
1 'polypeptide(L)'
;MNTKIFKKVLKNLSIFIIIIFCFKTNLIASDIKIIFKINNNIITNYDIEKEIDYLKALNPNLENVEKNIALKIARDSLVKETIKRIEILNYLELGKQNQLVDETLQNFYKSLNILSKENFETYLAKFDLNFEQVYSKFEIEILWNQLIYSKYSDQININKEEIKKSLLNSNKEQSIYNISEIVYEVKDKDEIQEKYIQILNSIKEIGFEKTVLLFSVSKSRDNFGLLGWVNESILLPNIKKNIGKMMINQISEPINVPAGILLLKLNDLKKEQINLDIDKEVENEINRRVNEQLNNFSLIYYNKIKNNIIINEY
;
A
#
# COMPACT_ATOMS: atom_id res chain seq x y z
N MET A 1 24.39 15.31 -71.56
CA MET A 1 24.27 14.84 -70.20
C MET A 1 23.33 13.62 -70.17
N ASN A 2 23.77 12.49 -69.69
CA ASN A 2 23.34 11.14 -70.07
C ASN A 2 21.97 10.80 -69.54
N THR A 3 20.91 10.78 -70.31
CA THR A 3 19.51 10.48 -69.97
C THR A 3 19.33 9.11 -69.33
N LYS A 4 20.26 8.17 -69.50
CA LYS A 4 20.29 6.86 -68.88
C LYS A 4 20.64 6.93 -67.35
N ILE A 5 21.53 7.84 -66.95
CA ILE A 5 21.93 8.02 -65.52
C ILE A 5 20.79 8.69 -64.73
N PHE A 6 20.12 9.68 -65.36
CA PHE A 6 18.99 10.38 -64.77
C PHE A 6 17.80 9.44 -64.50
N LYS A 7 17.46 8.56 -65.46
CA LYS A 7 16.42 7.52 -65.26
C LYS A 7 16.76 6.50 -64.17
N LYS A 8 18.05 6.12 -64.00
CA LYS A 8 18.49 5.20 -62.99
C LYS A 8 18.44 5.81 -61.59
N VAL A 9 18.78 7.10 -61.44
CA VAL A 9 18.67 7.85 -60.20
C VAL A 9 17.20 8.03 -59.77
N LEU A 10 16.31 8.38 -60.74
CA LEU A 10 14.88 8.52 -60.48
C LEU A 10 14.23 7.19 -60.04
N LYS A 11 14.63 6.08 -60.67
CA LYS A 11 14.14 4.73 -60.31
C LYS A 11 14.61 4.29 -58.91
N ASN A 12 15.86 4.59 -58.55
CA ASN A 12 16.37 4.28 -57.20
C ASN A 12 15.73 5.19 -56.14
N LEU A 13 15.43 6.46 -56.46
CA LEU A 13 14.74 7.38 -55.56
C LEU A 13 13.28 6.94 -55.34
N SER A 14 12.58 6.46 -56.38
CA SER A 14 11.21 5.93 -56.23
C SER A 14 11.16 4.64 -55.41
N ILE A 15 12.17 3.77 -55.51
CA ILE A 15 12.28 2.55 -54.69
C ILE A 15 12.57 2.91 -53.22
N PHE A 16 13.38 3.94 -52.97
CA PHE A 16 13.69 4.42 -51.63
C PHE A 16 12.47 5.04 -50.95
N ILE A 17 11.65 5.78 -51.70
CA ILE A 17 10.38 6.36 -51.22
C ILE A 17 9.34 5.26 -50.91
N ILE A 18 9.28 4.19 -51.72
CA ILE A 18 8.39 3.06 -51.49
C ILE A 18 8.80 2.27 -50.23
N ILE A 19 10.11 2.10 -49.95
CA ILE A 19 10.61 1.44 -48.74
C ILE A 19 10.27 2.24 -47.49
N ILE A 20 10.34 3.58 -47.54
CA ILE A 20 9.95 4.43 -46.38
C ILE A 20 8.44 4.36 -46.12
N PHE A 21 7.60 4.13 -47.15
CA PHE A 21 6.15 4.02 -46.96
C PHE A 21 5.69 2.62 -46.47
N CYS A 22 6.55 1.59 -46.54
CA CYS A 22 6.26 0.25 -46.05
C CYS A 22 6.51 0.05 -44.55
N PHE A 23 7.18 0.97 -43.86
CA PHE A 23 7.19 1.01 -42.39
C PHE A 23 5.89 1.64 -41.91
N LYS A 24 4.76 0.96 -42.16
CA LYS A 24 3.59 1.11 -41.29
C LYS A 24 4.01 0.54 -39.95
N THR A 25 4.53 1.39 -39.05
CA THR A 25 4.49 1.11 -37.67
C THR A 25 3.02 0.90 -37.31
N ASN A 26 2.62 -0.31 -37.09
CA ASN A 26 1.39 -0.58 -36.35
C ASN A 26 1.59 0.06 -35.00
N LEU A 27 1.31 1.34 -34.84
CA LEU A 27 0.98 1.97 -33.61
C LEU A 27 -0.30 1.23 -33.18
N ILE A 28 -0.12 0.19 -32.39
CA ILE A 28 -1.22 -0.36 -31.61
C ILE A 28 -1.57 0.76 -30.63
N ALA A 29 -2.44 1.66 -31.06
CA ALA A 29 -3.10 2.57 -30.15
C ALA A 29 -3.90 1.67 -29.20
N SER A 30 -3.39 1.45 -28.00
CA SER A 30 -4.17 0.80 -26.96
C SER A 30 -5.43 1.65 -26.79
N ASP A 31 -6.59 1.02 -26.94
CA ASP A 31 -7.88 1.69 -26.82
C ASP A 31 -8.00 2.22 -25.38
N ILE A 32 -7.81 3.53 -25.21
CA ILE A 32 -7.87 4.17 -23.88
C ILE A 32 -9.33 4.26 -23.48
N LYS A 33 -9.67 3.55 -22.40
CA LYS A 33 -11.03 3.50 -21.84
C LYS A 33 -11.04 4.14 -20.47
N ILE A 34 -12.09 4.89 -20.20
CA ILE A 34 -12.37 5.39 -18.86
C ILE A 34 -12.85 4.19 -18.02
N ILE A 35 -12.23 3.97 -16.88
CA ILE A 35 -12.62 2.94 -15.93
C ILE A 35 -13.34 3.55 -14.72
N PHE A 36 -12.82 4.69 -14.21
CA PHE A 36 -13.49 5.43 -13.13
C PHE A 36 -13.57 6.92 -13.47
N LYS A 37 -14.65 7.54 -12.98
CA LYS A 37 -14.75 8.99 -12.85
C LYS A 37 -15.04 9.32 -11.39
N ILE A 38 -14.11 10.04 -10.76
CA ILE A 38 -14.16 10.43 -9.34
C ILE A 38 -14.28 11.95 -9.30
N ASN A 39 -15.50 12.47 -9.07
CA ASN A 39 -15.84 13.86 -9.31
C ASN A 39 -15.42 14.26 -10.74
N ASN A 40 -14.43 15.19 -10.88
CA ASN A 40 -13.89 15.64 -12.17
C ASN A 40 -12.61 14.88 -12.62
N ASN A 41 -12.14 13.94 -11.81
CA ASN A 41 -10.93 13.15 -12.12
C ASN A 41 -11.32 11.87 -12.85
N ILE A 42 -10.54 11.52 -13.86
CA ILE A 42 -10.74 10.33 -14.70
C ILE A 42 -9.57 9.38 -14.44
N ILE A 43 -9.87 8.09 -14.30
CA ILE A 43 -8.90 7.01 -14.26
C ILE A 43 -9.16 6.11 -15.46
N THR A 44 -8.14 5.87 -16.27
CA THR A 44 -8.20 5.05 -17.47
C THR A 44 -7.60 3.65 -17.26
N ASN A 45 -7.81 2.75 -18.21
CA ASN A 45 -7.11 1.46 -18.23
C ASN A 45 -5.58 1.63 -18.31
N TYR A 46 -5.08 2.69 -18.97
CA TYR A 46 -3.66 3.01 -19.03
C TYR A 46 -3.11 3.39 -17.64
N ASP A 47 -3.85 4.20 -16.89
CA ASP A 47 -3.47 4.57 -15.52
C ASP A 47 -3.38 3.33 -14.61
N ILE A 48 -4.29 2.38 -14.78
CA ILE A 48 -4.28 1.12 -14.02
C ILE A 48 -3.05 0.26 -14.37
N GLU A 49 -2.67 0.19 -15.65
CA GLU A 49 -1.45 -0.53 -16.06
C GLU A 49 -0.20 0.12 -15.45
N LYS A 50 -0.10 1.45 -15.50
CA LYS A 50 1.00 2.19 -14.86
C LYS A 50 1.02 2.03 -13.34
N GLU A 51 -0.13 1.93 -12.72
CA GLU A 51 -0.22 1.66 -11.29
C GLU A 51 0.31 0.26 -10.94
N ILE A 52 0.04 -0.75 -11.77
CA ILE A 52 0.62 -2.09 -11.59
C ILE A 52 2.15 -2.02 -11.63
N ASP A 53 2.71 -1.29 -12.59
CA ASP A 53 4.15 -1.11 -12.72
C ASP A 53 4.74 -0.42 -11.49
N TYR A 54 4.07 0.65 -11.02
CA TYR A 54 4.43 1.34 -9.78
C TYR A 54 4.41 0.42 -8.56
N LEU A 55 3.34 -0.31 -8.37
CA LEU A 55 3.20 -1.23 -7.23
C LEU A 55 4.27 -2.33 -7.25
N LYS A 56 4.62 -2.87 -8.43
CA LYS A 56 5.71 -3.84 -8.59
C LYS A 56 7.08 -3.23 -8.29
N ALA A 57 7.32 -1.99 -8.72
CA ALA A 57 8.56 -1.29 -8.42
C ALA A 57 8.76 -1.08 -6.90
N LEU A 58 7.66 -0.83 -6.17
CA LEU A 58 7.72 -0.66 -4.73
C LEU A 58 7.80 -2.00 -3.98
N ASN A 59 7.23 -3.04 -4.54
CA ASN A 59 7.20 -4.36 -3.91
C ASN A 59 7.41 -5.47 -4.94
N PRO A 60 8.65 -5.96 -5.11
CA PRO A 60 8.96 -7.02 -6.06
C PRO A 60 8.15 -8.31 -5.90
N ASN A 61 7.64 -8.58 -4.68
CA ASN A 61 6.79 -9.76 -4.45
C ASN A 61 5.48 -9.72 -5.25
N LEU A 62 5.06 -8.55 -5.71
CA LEU A 62 3.88 -8.39 -6.58
C LEU A 62 4.10 -8.89 -8.01
N GLU A 63 5.34 -9.16 -8.44
CA GLU A 63 5.61 -9.75 -9.76
C GLU A 63 4.94 -11.12 -9.93
N ASN A 64 4.81 -11.88 -8.84
CA ASN A 64 4.22 -13.22 -8.85
C ASN A 64 2.71 -13.25 -8.59
N VAL A 65 2.07 -12.08 -8.50
CA VAL A 65 0.62 -11.98 -8.26
C VAL A 65 -0.14 -12.13 -9.58
N GLU A 66 -1.21 -12.91 -9.55
CA GLU A 66 -2.07 -13.11 -10.72
C GLU A 66 -2.62 -11.78 -11.26
N LYS A 67 -2.72 -11.68 -12.60
CA LYS A 67 -3.11 -10.44 -13.30
C LYS A 67 -4.42 -9.85 -12.77
N ASN A 68 -5.43 -10.67 -12.50
CA ASN A 68 -6.73 -10.19 -12.02
C ASN A 68 -6.63 -9.58 -10.61
N ILE A 69 -5.79 -10.15 -9.74
CA ILE A 69 -5.52 -9.63 -8.41
C ILE A 69 -4.75 -8.32 -8.52
N ALA A 70 -3.71 -8.27 -9.36
CA ALA A 70 -2.92 -7.06 -9.60
C ALA A 70 -3.80 -5.91 -10.13
N LEU A 71 -4.69 -6.18 -11.07
CA LEU A 71 -5.67 -5.21 -11.58
C LEU A 71 -6.58 -4.66 -10.49
N LYS A 72 -7.10 -5.53 -9.61
CA LYS A 72 -7.96 -5.08 -8.50
C LYS A 72 -7.19 -4.20 -7.52
N ILE A 73 -5.96 -4.60 -7.15
CA ILE A 73 -5.11 -3.81 -6.24
C ILE A 73 -4.81 -2.44 -6.84
N ALA A 74 -4.45 -2.37 -8.12
CA ALA A 74 -4.14 -1.12 -8.81
C ALA A 74 -5.36 -0.20 -8.91
N ARG A 75 -6.55 -0.73 -9.20
CA ARG A 75 -7.81 0.03 -9.19
C ARG A 75 -8.09 0.64 -7.82
N ASP A 76 -8.03 -0.17 -6.77
CA ASP A 76 -8.26 0.28 -5.39
C ASP A 76 -7.22 1.34 -4.98
N SER A 77 -5.96 1.17 -5.37
CA SER A 77 -4.87 2.10 -5.11
C SER A 77 -5.13 3.47 -5.74
N LEU A 78 -5.44 3.51 -7.04
CA LEU A 78 -5.71 4.75 -7.77
C LEU A 78 -6.96 5.48 -7.26
N VAL A 79 -8.03 4.74 -6.95
CA VAL A 79 -9.22 5.33 -6.34
C VAL A 79 -8.87 5.97 -5.00
N LYS A 80 -8.11 5.27 -4.15
CA LYS A 80 -7.67 5.76 -2.84
C LYS A 80 -6.77 6.99 -2.97
N GLU A 81 -5.79 6.95 -3.86
CA GLU A 81 -4.90 8.08 -4.14
C GLU A 81 -5.69 9.30 -4.64
N THR A 82 -6.60 9.10 -5.59
CA THR A 82 -7.40 10.20 -6.15
C THR A 82 -8.26 10.88 -5.09
N ILE A 83 -8.91 10.10 -4.22
CA ILE A 83 -9.71 10.63 -3.10
C ILE A 83 -8.83 11.43 -2.13
N LYS A 84 -7.66 10.91 -1.76
CA LYS A 84 -6.71 11.62 -0.90
C LYS A 84 -6.23 12.90 -1.54
N ARG A 85 -5.86 12.88 -2.82
CA ARG A 85 -5.43 14.05 -3.59
C ARG A 85 -6.50 15.14 -3.60
N ILE A 86 -7.76 14.79 -3.87
CA ILE A 86 -8.88 15.75 -3.85
C ILE A 86 -8.97 16.42 -2.49
N GLU A 87 -8.89 15.66 -1.41
CA GLU A 87 -9.00 16.21 -0.06
C GLU A 87 -7.79 17.04 0.35
N ILE A 88 -6.58 16.59 0.02
CA ILE A 88 -5.34 17.34 0.31
C ILE A 88 -5.39 18.72 -0.31
N LEU A 89 -5.84 18.85 -1.56
CA LEU A 89 -5.92 20.12 -2.29
C LEU A 89 -6.87 21.15 -1.65
N ASN A 90 -7.76 20.74 -0.72
CA ASN A 90 -8.57 21.67 0.06
C ASN A 90 -7.77 22.38 1.17
N TYR A 91 -6.59 21.86 1.55
CA TYR A 91 -5.81 22.33 2.71
C TYR A 91 -4.35 22.64 2.40
N LEU A 92 -3.75 21.92 1.43
CA LEU A 92 -2.33 21.93 1.14
C LEU A 92 -2.11 22.03 -0.37
N GLU A 93 -0.92 22.48 -0.77
CA GLU A 93 -0.51 22.56 -2.16
C GLU A 93 0.40 21.38 -2.50
N LEU A 94 0.18 20.79 -3.68
CA LEU A 94 1.02 19.73 -4.26
C LEU A 94 2.09 20.33 -5.19
N GLY A 95 3.17 19.58 -5.42
CA GLY A 95 4.23 19.94 -6.35
C GLY A 95 5.24 20.93 -5.79
N LYS A 96 5.22 21.21 -4.49
CA LYS A 96 6.26 22.00 -3.82
C LYS A 96 7.38 21.08 -3.32
N GLN A 97 8.61 21.59 -3.35
CA GLN A 97 9.72 20.89 -2.72
C GLN A 97 9.41 20.64 -1.23
N ASN A 98 9.53 19.38 -0.80
CA ASN A 98 9.21 18.96 0.55
C ASN A 98 10.30 18.01 1.07
N GLN A 99 11.08 18.50 2.04
CA GLN A 99 12.20 17.75 2.61
C GLN A 99 11.76 16.38 3.18
N LEU A 100 10.57 16.30 3.77
CA LEU A 100 10.06 15.03 4.33
C LEU A 100 9.78 14.02 3.24
N VAL A 101 9.33 14.47 2.06
CA VAL A 101 9.15 13.60 0.88
C VAL A 101 10.51 13.10 0.39
N ASP A 102 11.48 14.01 0.26
CA ASP A 102 12.85 13.68 -0.17
C ASP A 102 13.48 12.64 0.76
N GLU A 103 13.42 12.85 2.07
CA GLU A 103 13.97 11.94 3.09
C GLU A 103 13.25 10.58 3.08
N THR A 104 11.93 10.58 2.99
CA THR A 104 11.14 9.35 2.98
C THR A 104 11.44 8.52 1.74
N LEU A 105 11.50 9.16 0.58
CA LEU A 105 11.83 8.48 -0.67
C LEU A 105 13.29 7.98 -0.66
N GLN A 106 14.23 8.77 -0.09
CA GLN A 106 15.60 8.33 0.09
C GLN A 106 15.70 7.08 0.98
N ASN A 107 14.99 7.07 2.10
CA ASN A 107 14.96 5.91 3.00
C ASN A 107 14.33 4.70 2.33
N PHE A 108 13.30 4.92 1.50
CA PHE A 108 12.67 3.86 0.74
C PHE A 108 13.66 3.20 -0.22
N TYR A 109 14.31 3.94 -1.12
CA TYR A 109 15.22 3.29 -2.07
C TYR A 109 16.47 2.70 -1.41
N LYS A 110 16.93 3.26 -0.28
CA LYS A 110 17.99 2.63 0.55
C LYS A 110 17.53 1.27 1.11
N SER A 111 16.27 1.12 1.47
CA SER A 111 15.72 -0.17 1.93
C SER A 111 15.73 -1.25 0.84
N LEU A 112 15.74 -0.83 -0.43
CA LEU A 112 15.94 -1.70 -1.60
C LEU A 112 17.43 -1.94 -1.93
N ASN A 113 18.37 -1.50 -1.05
CA ASN A 113 19.82 -1.53 -1.28
C ASN A 113 20.27 -0.66 -2.46
N ILE A 114 19.51 0.40 -2.79
CA ILE A 114 19.84 1.38 -3.82
C ILE A 114 20.43 2.61 -3.12
N LEU A 115 21.67 3.00 -3.47
CA LEU A 115 22.44 3.96 -2.69
C LEU A 115 22.36 5.41 -3.19
N SER A 116 21.90 5.63 -4.43
CA SER A 116 21.79 6.98 -5.01
C SER A 116 20.49 7.18 -5.77
N LYS A 117 20.11 8.45 -5.99
CA LYS A 117 18.95 8.83 -6.80
C LYS A 117 19.09 8.35 -8.24
N GLU A 118 20.27 8.48 -8.86
CA GLU A 118 20.53 8.08 -10.24
C GLU A 118 20.34 6.55 -10.41
N ASN A 119 20.79 5.77 -9.41
CA ASN A 119 20.59 4.32 -9.42
C ASN A 119 19.10 3.99 -9.22
N PHE A 120 18.37 4.79 -8.44
CA PHE A 120 16.94 4.62 -8.26
C PHE A 120 16.17 4.96 -9.55
N GLU A 121 16.52 6.03 -10.26
CA GLU A 121 15.97 6.36 -11.57
C GLU A 121 16.21 5.23 -12.59
N THR A 122 17.43 4.64 -12.58
CA THR A 122 17.75 3.48 -13.42
C THR A 122 16.92 2.24 -13.03
N TYR A 123 16.65 2.07 -11.73
CA TYR A 123 15.77 1.00 -11.25
C TYR A 123 14.33 1.20 -11.72
N LEU A 124 13.79 2.42 -11.58
CA LEU A 124 12.43 2.78 -11.98
C LEU A 124 12.20 2.62 -13.49
N ALA A 125 13.23 2.94 -14.30
CA ALA A 125 13.16 2.77 -15.76
C ALA A 125 12.88 1.33 -16.20
N LYS A 126 13.22 0.31 -15.39
CA LYS A 126 12.87 -1.10 -15.66
C LYS A 126 11.36 -1.37 -15.61
N PHE A 127 10.62 -0.52 -14.92
CA PHE A 127 9.16 -0.56 -14.77
C PHE A 127 8.47 0.51 -15.62
N ASP A 128 9.18 1.14 -16.58
CA ASP A 128 8.67 2.25 -17.39
C ASP A 128 8.10 3.40 -16.52
N LEU A 129 8.80 3.71 -15.42
CA LEU A 129 8.50 4.78 -14.46
C LEU A 129 9.63 5.79 -14.44
N ASN A 130 9.29 7.05 -14.13
CA ASN A 130 10.26 8.08 -13.81
C ASN A 130 10.16 8.52 -12.34
N PHE A 131 11.19 9.25 -11.89
CA PHE A 131 11.30 9.72 -10.50
C PHE A 131 10.12 10.61 -10.10
N GLU A 132 9.69 11.53 -10.95
CA GLU A 132 8.63 12.49 -10.65
C GLU A 132 7.27 11.81 -10.43
N GLN A 133 6.97 10.75 -11.18
CA GLN A 133 5.76 9.96 -10.98
C GLN A 133 5.75 9.31 -9.59
N VAL A 134 6.87 8.72 -9.19
CA VAL A 134 6.99 8.09 -7.86
C VAL A 134 6.99 9.16 -6.77
N TYR A 135 7.73 10.26 -6.95
CA TYR A 135 7.76 11.38 -6.02
C TYR A 135 6.36 11.92 -5.73
N SER A 136 5.56 12.17 -6.77
CA SER A 136 4.19 12.69 -6.62
C SER A 136 3.30 11.76 -5.80
N LYS A 137 3.46 10.44 -5.92
CA LYS A 137 2.69 9.47 -5.12
C LYS A 137 3.13 9.46 -3.65
N PHE A 138 4.43 9.53 -3.39
CA PHE A 138 4.96 9.68 -2.04
C PHE A 138 4.51 11.01 -1.41
N GLU A 139 4.50 12.09 -2.18
CA GLU A 139 4.01 13.40 -1.73
C GLU A 139 2.58 13.31 -1.22
N ILE A 140 1.68 12.64 -1.97
CA ILE A 140 0.28 12.47 -1.55
C ILE A 140 0.18 11.71 -0.22
N GLU A 141 0.91 10.63 -0.06
CA GLU A 141 0.86 9.85 1.18
C GLU A 141 1.43 10.64 2.38
N ILE A 142 2.49 11.40 2.17
CA ILE A 142 3.10 12.22 3.22
C ILE A 142 2.20 13.39 3.61
N LEU A 143 1.68 14.13 2.62
CA LEU A 143 0.77 15.25 2.88
C LEU A 143 -0.56 14.77 3.50
N TRP A 144 -1.04 13.58 3.11
CA TRP A 144 -2.16 12.95 3.77
C TRP A 144 -1.87 12.68 5.25
N ASN A 145 -0.71 12.09 5.56
CA ASN A 145 -0.33 11.83 6.95
C ASN A 145 -0.17 13.14 7.76
N GLN A 146 0.37 14.20 7.16
CA GLN A 146 0.45 15.53 7.77
C GLN A 146 -0.94 16.12 8.05
N LEU A 147 -1.86 15.98 7.10
CA LEU A 147 -3.25 16.42 7.26
C LEU A 147 -3.95 15.67 8.40
N ILE A 148 -3.79 14.36 8.47
CA ILE A 148 -4.34 13.53 9.56
C ILE A 148 -3.75 13.94 10.90
N TYR A 149 -2.43 14.11 10.99
CA TYR A 149 -1.77 14.56 12.21
C TYR A 149 -2.29 15.94 12.65
N SER A 150 -2.37 16.90 11.73
CA SER A 150 -2.89 18.25 12.02
C SER A 150 -4.34 18.24 12.53
N LYS A 151 -5.17 17.32 12.04
CA LYS A 151 -6.59 17.24 12.44
C LYS A 151 -6.81 16.49 13.77
N TYR A 152 -5.94 15.56 14.11
CA TYR A 152 -6.23 14.57 15.17
C TYR A 152 -5.15 14.43 16.22
N SER A 153 -4.01 15.14 16.14
CA SER A 153 -2.94 15.07 17.15
C SER A 153 -3.44 15.35 18.56
N ASP A 154 -4.36 16.31 18.73
CA ASP A 154 -4.92 16.68 20.03
C ASP A 154 -5.87 15.61 20.61
N GLN A 155 -6.31 14.64 19.79
CA GLN A 155 -7.17 13.54 20.20
C GLN A 155 -6.37 12.27 20.55
N ILE A 156 -5.05 12.31 20.34
CA ILE A 156 -4.17 11.19 20.72
C ILE A 156 -4.04 11.17 22.24
N ASN A 157 -4.46 10.07 22.82
CA ASN A 157 -4.37 9.87 24.27
C ASN A 157 -3.54 8.63 24.59
N ILE A 158 -2.33 8.85 25.11
CA ILE A 158 -1.40 7.78 25.50
C ILE A 158 -1.06 7.93 26.97
N ASN A 159 -1.42 6.91 27.74
CA ASN A 159 -1.09 6.83 29.16
C ASN A 159 0.30 6.19 29.34
N LYS A 160 1.33 7.03 29.47
CA LYS A 160 2.72 6.58 29.63
C LYS A 160 2.92 5.76 30.91
N GLU A 161 2.26 6.13 32.00
CA GLU A 161 2.39 5.42 33.29
C GLU A 161 1.79 4.02 33.23
N GLU A 162 0.67 3.87 32.54
CA GLU A 162 0.06 2.58 32.30
C GLU A 162 0.99 1.67 31.45
N ILE A 163 1.59 2.22 30.39
CA ILE A 163 2.55 1.50 29.57
C ILE A 163 3.73 1.05 30.43
N LYS A 164 4.33 1.96 31.19
CA LYS A 164 5.48 1.65 32.05
C LYS A 164 5.14 0.57 33.09
N LYS A 165 3.97 0.69 33.74
CA LYS A 165 3.49 -0.30 34.70
C LYS A 165 3.26 -1.67 34.05
N SER A 166 2.70 -1.70 32.85
CA SER A 166 2.48 -2.94 32.09
C SER A 166 3.81 -3.63 31.76
N LEU A 167 4.80 -2.88 31.29
CA LEU A 167 6.14 -3.39 30.96
C LEU A 167 6.91 -3.89 32.22
N LEU A 168 6.82 -3.17 33.33
CA LEU A 168 7.42 -3.58 34.61
C LEU A 168 6.80 -4.83 35.20
N ASN A 169 5.49 -5.03 35.04
CA ASN A 169 4.76 -6.20 35.50
C ASN A 169 4.86 -7.39 34.57
N SER A 170 5.43 -7.21 33.40
CA SER A 170 5.65 -8.32 32.47
C SER A 170 6.68 -9.28 33.07
N ASN A 171 6.32 -10.57 33.11
CA ASN A 171 7.18 -11.62 33.62
C ASN A 171 8.51 -11.65 32.87
N LYS A 172 9.59 -12.08 33.53
CA LYS A 172 10.92 -12.27 32.95
C LYS A 172 10.94 -13.20 31.72
N GLU A 173 9.92 -14.06 31.58
CA GLU A 173 9.70 -14.90 30.41
C GLU A 173 8.42 -14.40 29.70
N GLN A 174 8.55 -13.92 28.50
CA GLN A 174 7.43 -13.41 27.71
C GLN A 174 7.29 -14.20 26.42
N SER A 175 6.03 -14.37 26.00
CA SER A 175 5.72 -14.87 24.67
C SER A 175 5.91 -13.76 23.65
N ILE A 176 6.60 -14.06 22.56
CA ILE A 176 6.76 -13.18 21.40
C ILE A 176 6.15 -13.91 20.23
N TYR A 177 5.15 -13.28 19.62
CA TYR A 177 4.36 -13.87 18.54
C TYR A 177 4.79 -13.27 17.20
N ASN A 178 5.10 -14.11 16.24
CA ASN A 178 5.21 -13.67 14.85
C ASN A 178 3.81 -13.74 14.25
N ILE A 179 3.25 -12.58 13.88
CA ILE A 179 1.85 -12.49 13.46
C ILE A 179 1.69 -11.77 12.14
N SER A 180 0.64 -12.17 11.43
CA SER A 180 0.10 -11.45 10.28
C SER A 180 -1.37 -11.13 10.54
N GLU A 181 -1.88 -10.10 9.84
CA GLU A 181 -3.26 -9.63 10.03
C GLU A 181 -4.00 -9.43 8.71
N ILE A 182 -5.32 -9.54 8.78
CA ILE A 182 -6.28 -9.00 7.81
C ILE A 182 -7.23 -8.13 8.59
N VAL A 183 -7.34 -6.84 8.25
CA VAL A 183 -8.39 -5.97 8.78
C VAL A 183 -9.39 -5.69 7.67
N TYR A 184 -10.66 -6.01 7.89
CA TYR A 184 -11.70 -5.79 6.91
C TYR A 184 -12.88 -5.03 7.48
N GLU A 185 -13.58 -4.31 6.61
CA GLU A 185 -14.76 -3.55 6.97
C GLU A 185 -16.03 -4.34 6.67
N VAL A 186 -17.05 -4.12 7.50
CA VAL A 186 -18.42 -4.59 7.30
C VAL A 186 -19.36 -3.40 7.47
N LYS A 187 -20.46 -3.39 6.73
CA LYS A 187 -21.49 -2.35 6.88
C LYS A 187 -22.36 -2.65 8.10
N ASP A 188 -22.71 -3.91 8.28
CA ASP A 188 -23.53 -4.40 9.37
C ASP A 188 -22.87 -5.56 10.11
N LYS A 189 -23.26 -5.74 11.38
CA LYS A 189 -22.73 -6.84 12.19
C LYS A 189 -23.09 -8.22 11.62
N ASP A 190 -24.18 -8.32 10.92
CA ASP A 190 -24.66 -9.59 10.32
C ASP A 190 -23.76 -10.04 9.15
N GLU A 191 -23.04 -9.09 8.50
CA GLU A 191 -22.10 -9.40 7.43
C GLU A 191 -20.75 -9.95 7.94
N ILE A 192 -20.47 -9.85 9.25
CA ILE A 192 -19.17 -10.27 9.82
C ILE A 192 -18.90 -11.75 9.50
N GLN A 193 -19.87 -12.61 9.77
CA GLN A 193 -19.71 -14.04 9.60
C GLN A 193 -19.63 -14.46 8.14
N GLU A 194 -20.42 -13.85 7.28
CA GLU A 194 -20.39 -14.12 5.84
C GLU A 194 -19.02 -13.74 5.26
N LYS A 195 -18.54 -12.52 5.57
CA LYS A 195 -17.25 -12.02 5.10
C LYS A 195 -16.08 -12.81 5.67
N TYR A 196 -16.18 -13.25 6.92
CA TYR A 196 -15.21 -14.16 7.53
C TYR A 196 -15.06 -15.46 6.75
N ILE A 197 -16.18 -16.12 6.44
CA ILE A 197 -16.19 -17.35 5.63
C ILE A 197 -15.61 -17.10 4.24
N GLN A 198 -15.96 -15.99 3.60
CA GLN A 198 -15.41 -15.60 2.31
C GLN A 198 -13.89 -15.45 2.35
N ILE A 199 -13.36 -14.78 3.41
CA ILE A 199 -11.92 -14.61 3.61
C ILE A 199 -11.23 -15.97 3.87
N LEU A 200 -11.81 -16.84 4.70
CA LEU A 200 -11.25 -18.18 4.94
C LEU A 200 -11.20 -19.04 3.66
N ASN A 201 -12.22 -18.97 2.83
CA ASN A 201 -12.23 -19.66 1.53
C ASN A 201 -11.14 -19.10 0.61
N SER A 202 -11.01 -17.78 0.53
CA SER A 202 -9.94 -17.14 -0.23
C SER A 202 -8.55 -17.55 0.27
N ILE A 203 -8.34 -17.60 1.61
CA ILE A 203 -7.07 -18.06 2.19
C ILE A 203 -6.78 -19.51 1.76
N LYS A 204 -7.79 -20.36 1.73
CA LYS A 204 -7.64 -21.77 1.32
C LYS A 204 -7.30 -21.90 -0.17
N GLU A 205 -7.86 -21.04 -1.02
CA GLU A 205 -7.69 -21.11 -2.48
C GLU A 205 -6.40 -20.47 -2.95
N ILE A 206 -6.07 -19.27 -2.45
CA ILE A 206 -4.95 -18.47 -2.98
C ILE A 206 -3.89 -18.13 -1.94
N GLY A 207 -4.04 -18.56 -0.68
CA GLY A 207 -3.12 -18.30 0.42
C GLY A 207 -3.41 -17.00 1.18
N PHE A 208 -2.83 -16.89 2.37
CA PHE A 208 -3.07 -15.76 3.28
C PHE A 208 -2.61 -14.44 2.70
N GLU A 209 -1.40 -14.38 2.17
CA GLU A 209 -0.73 -13.18 1.66
C GLU A 209 -1.53 -12.54 0.51
N LYS A 210 -2.01 -13.34 -0.44
CA LYS A 210 -2.85 -12.85 -1.55
C LYS A 210 -4.23 -12.41 -1.06
N THR A 211 -4.78 -13.10 -0.07
CA THR A 211 -6.06 -12.74 0.54
C THR A 211 -5.98 -11.41 1.28
N VAL A 212 -4.86 -11.12 1.96
CA VAL A 212 -4.59 -9.79 2.56
C VAL A 212 -4.73 -8.69 1.52
N LEU A 213 -4.14 -8.85 0.34
CA LEU A 213 -4.18 -7.86 -0.75
C LEU A 213 -5.60 -7.59 -1.25
N LEU A 214 -6.50 -8.60 -1.17
CA LEU A 214 -7.87 -8.47 -1.65
C LEU A 214 -8.84 -7.89 -0.61
N PHE A 215 -8.60 -8.15 0.67
CA PHE A 215 -9.59 -7.89 1.72
C PHE A 215 -9.12 -6.90 2.78
N SER A 216 -7.81 -6.77 3.02
CA SER A 216 -7.33 -5.94 4.12
C SER A 216 -7.35 -4.46 3.77
N VAL A 217 -7.84 -3.65 4.71
CA VAL A 217 -7.82 -2.18 4.66
C VAL A 217 -6.68 -1.60 5.50
N SER A 218 -5.98 -2.44 6.27
CA SER A 218 -4.84 -2.05 7.09
C SER A 218 -3.64 -1.63 6.26
N LYS A 219 -2.76 -0.79 6.82
CA LYS A 219 -1.45 -0.45 6.22
C LYS A 219 -0.54 -1.65 6.07
N SER A 220 -0.69 -2.68 6.92
CA SER A 220 0.06 -3.94 6.80
C SER A 220 -0.22 -4.68 5.48
N ARG A 221 -1.30 -4.31 4.77
CA ARG A 221 -1.62 -4.80 3.42
C ARG A 221 -0.43 -4.72 2.48
N ASP A 222 0.31 -3.61 2.52
CA ASP A 222 1.46 -3.35 1.65
C ASP A 222 2.63 -4.31 1.94
N ASN A 223 2.62 -4.92 3.14
CA ASN A 223 3.55 -5.98 3.56
C ASN A 223 2.84 -7.33 3.74
N PHE A 224 1.83 -7.62 2.90
CA PHE A 224 1.07 -8.88 2.92
C PHE A 224 0.49 -9.24 4.30
N GLY A 225 0.17 -8.23 5.09
CA GLY A 225 -0.36 -8.37 6.44
C GLY A 225 0.67 -8.68 7.51
N LEU A 226 1.95 -8.82 7.19
CA LEU A 226 2.98 -9.19 8.16
C LEU A 226 3.25 -8.03 9.12
N LEU A 227 3.02 -8.26 10.41
CA LEU A 227 3.41 -7.39 11.52
C LEU A 227 4.76 -7.79 12.12
N GLY A 228 5.21 -9.03 11.88
CA GLY A 228 6.44 -9.58 12.41
C GLY A 228 6.34 -10.01 13.87
N TRP A 229 7.47 -9.95 14.60
CA TRP A 229 7.57 -10.36 15.98
C TRP A 229 7.01 -9.30 16.92
N VAL A 230 5.94 -9.64 17.66
CA VAL A 230 5.21 -8.75 18.57
C VAL A 230 5.24 -9.34 19.97
N ASN A 231 5.67 -8.54 20.93
CA ASN A 231 5.72 -8.96 22.32
C ASN A 231 4.31 -9.02 22.92
N GLU A 232 4.04 -10.04 23.72
CA GLU A 232 2.76 -10.24 24.41
C GLU A 232 2.35 -9.05 25.28
N SER A 233 3.31 -8.36 25.90
CA SER A 233 3.05 -7.23 26.81
C SER A 233 2.39 -6.03 26.14
N ILE A 234 2.58 -5.87 24.82
CA ILE A 234 2.05 -4.74 24.04
C ILE A 234 0.72 -5.05 23.35
N LEU A 235 0.28 -6.30 23.40
CA LEU A 235 -0.99 -6.71 22.83
C LEU A 235 -2.18 -6.23 23.66
N LEU A 236 -3.23 -5.74 23.02
CA LEU A 236 -4.48 -5.43 23.68
C LEU A 236 -5.06 -6.69 24.35
N PRO A 237 -5.76 -6.57 25.49
CA PRO A 237 -6.25 -7.72 26.24
C PRO A 237 -7.10 -8.71 25.44
N ASN A 238 -7.95 -8.21 24.53
CA ASN A 238 -8.76 -9.03 23.64
C ASN A 238 -7.91 -9.79 22.62
N ILE A 239 -6.86 -9.16 22.06
CA ILE A 239 -5.92 -9.77 21.12
C ILE A 239 -5.08 -10.83 21.83
N LYS A 240 -4.50 -10.46 23.00
CA LYS A 240 -3.73 -11.39 23.85
C LYS A 240 -4.53 -12.65 24.20
N LYS A 241 -5.81 -12.49 24.58
CA LYS A 241 -6.71 -13.61 24.93
C LYS A 241 -6.93 -14.56 23.75
N ASN A 242 -7.03 -14.02 22.54
CA ASN A 242 -7.24 -14.81 21.33
C ASN A 242 -5.95 -15.53 20.91
N ILE A 243 -4.86 -14.80 20.76
CA ILE A 243 -3.60 -15.34 20.24
C ILE A 243 -2.97 -16.38 21.17
N GLY A 244 -3.11 -16.21 22.50
CA GLY A 244 -2.59 -17.15 23.49
C GLY A 244 -3.22 -18.54 23.45
N LYS A 245 -4.31 -18.72 22.69
CA LYS A 245 -4.98 -20.03 22.48
C LYS A 245 -4.72 -20.61 21.10
N MET A 246 -4.07 -19.85 20.21
CA MET A 246 -3.87 -20.25 18.82
C MET A 246 -2.68 -21.18 18.68
N MET A 247 -2.78 -22.10 17.74
CA MET A 247 -1.67 -22.91 17.24
C MET A 247 -0.94 -22.18 16.10
N ILE A 248 0.34 -22.51 15.89
CA ILE A 248 1.10 -21.98 14.75
C ILE A 248 0.37 -22.32 13.45
N ASN A 249 0.30 -21.33 12.55
CA ASN A 249 -0.46 -21.31 11.29
C ASN A 249 -1.99 -21.23 11.46
N GLN A 250 -2.51 -21.15 12.65
CA GLN A 250 -3.94 -20.93 12.87
C GLN A 250 -4.33 -19.50 12.57
N ILE A 251 -5.58 -19.32 12.09
CA ILE A 251 -6.25 -18.04 11.90
C ILE A 251 -7.27 -17.86 13.04
N SER A 252 -7.32 -16.65 13.59
CA SER A 252 -8.25 -16.32 14.67
C SER A 252 -9.70 -16.26 14.21
N GLU A 253 -10.63 -16.35 15.14
CA GLU A 253 -11.97 -15.83 14.98
C GLU A 253 -11.95 -14.30 14.76
N PRO A 254 -13.04 -13.70 14.22
CA PRO A 254 -13.17 -12.26 14.07
C PRO A 254 -13.02 -11.49 15.39
N ILE A 255 -12.12 -10.51 15.41
CA ILE A 255 -11.85 -9.67 16.58
C ILE A 255 -12.26 -8.24 16.23
N ASN A 256 -13.16 -7.64 17.02
CA ASN A 256 -13.53 -6.24 16.84
C ASN A 256 -12.37 -5.31 17.19
N VAL A 257 -12.03 -4.41 16.28
CA VAL A 257 -11.04 -3.34 16.46
C VAL A 257 -11.60 -2.01 15.94
N PRO A 258 -11.06 -0.86 16.33
CA PRO A 258 -11.58 0.45 15.87
C PRO A 258 -11.64 0.59 14.34
N ALA A 259 -10.72 -0.06 13.64
CA ALA A 259 -10.60 -0.01 12.18
C ALA A 259 -11.50 -1.02 11.44
N GLY A 260 -12.30 -1.82 12.15
CA GLY A 260 -13.15 -2.85 11.55
C GLY A 260 -13.06 -4.20 12.27
N ILE A 261 -12.94 -5.25 11.50
CA ILE A 261 -12.79 -6.62 12.00
C ILE A 261 -11.38 -7.12 11.69
N LEU A 262 -10.69 -7.59 12.71
CA LEU A 262 -9.34 -8.12 12.64
C LEU A 262 -9.37 -9.65 12.61
N LEU A 263 -8.64 -10.25 11.68
CA LEU A 263 -8.21 -11.64 11.72
C LEU A 263 -6.71 -11.68 11.90
N LEU A 264 -6.23 -12.53 12.79
CA LEU A 264 -4.82 -12.78 13.03
C LEU A 264 -4.44 -14.17 12.49
N LYS A 265 -3.26 -14.26 11.91
CA LYS A 265 -2.57 -15.53 11.66
C LYS A 265 -1.36 -15.59 12.57
N LEU A 266 -1.24 -16.65 13.38
CA LEU A 266 -0.05 -16.91 14.16
C LEU A 266 0.97 -17.63 13.27
N ASN A 267 2.02 -16.93 12.84
CA ASN A 267 3.06 -17.52 12.01
C ASN A 267 4.05 -18.34 12.83
N ASP A 268 4.44 -17.84 14.01
CA ASP A 268 5.38 -18.50 14.91
C ASP A 268 5.26 -17.95 16.33
N LEU A 269 5.82 -18.66 17.30
CA LEU A 269 5.81 -18.32 18.72
C LEU A 269 7.15 -18.69 19.33
N LYS A 270 7.75 -17.75 20.06
CA LYS A 270 8.91 -18.01 20.89
C LYS A 270 8.71 -17.42 22.27
N LYS A 271 9.43 -17.98 23.24
CA LYS A 271 9.52 -17.44 24.59
C LYS A 271 10.95 -16.96 24.82
N GLU A 272 11.08 -15.76 25.30
CA GLU A 272 12.39 -15.16 25.59
C GLU A 272 12.41 -14.60 27.01
N GLN A 273 13.58 -14.75 27.66
CA GLN A 273 13.89 -13.97 28.85
C GLN A 273 14.36 -12.59 28.38
N ILE A 274 13.57 -11.57 28.68
CA ILE A 274 13.82 -10.24 28.18
C ILE A 274 14.48 -9.41 29.26
N ASN A 275 15.69 -8.95 28.97
CA ASN A 275 16.34 -7.90 29.73
C ASN A 275 15.97 -6.57 29.07
N LEU A 276 14.79 -6.02 29.41
CA LEU A 276 14.24 -4.82 28.77
C LEU A 276 14.93 -3.57 29.29
N ASP A 277 15.43 -2.76 28.39
CA ASP A 277 15.59 -1.32 28.65
C ASP A 277 14.19 -0.70 28.68
N ILE A 278 13.62 -0.61 29.89
CA ILE A 278 12.23 -0.21 30.11
C ILE A 278 11.93 1.17 29.50
N ASP A 279 12.87 2.12 29.62
CA ASP A 279 12.60 3.48 29.14
C ASP A 279 12.56 3.53 27.60
N LYS A 280 13.43 2.77 26.93
CA LYS A 280 13.42 2.60 25.46
C LYS A 280 12.16 1.87 24.99
N GLU A 281 11.75 0.82 25.69
CA GLU A 281 10.53 0.08 25.33
C GLU A 281 9.26 0.91 25.56
N VAL A 282 9.23 1.76 26.58
CA VAL A 282 8.13 2.71 26.80
C VAL A 282 8.03 3.68 25.64
N GLU A 283 9.16 4.23 25.15
CA GLU A 283 9.18 5.14 24.02
C GLU A 283 8.72 4.46 22.73
N ASN A 284 9.23 3.26 22.46
CA ASN A 284 8.82 2.44 21.32
C ASN A 284 7.30 2.18 21.34
N GLU A 285 6.76 1.81 22.49
CA GLU A 285 5.35 1.51 22.67
C GLU A 285 4.47 2.76 22.52
N ILE A 286 4.92 3.91 23.04
CA ILE A 286 4.24 5.20 22.81
C ILE A 286 4.15 5.49 21.32
N ASN A 287 5.28 5.42 20.62
CA ASN A 287 5.35 5.69 19.18
C ASN A 287 4.44 4.73 18.38
N ARG A 288 4.43 3.46 18.76
CA ARG A 288 3.55 2.47 18.15
C ARG A 288 2.06 2.82 18.34
N ARG A 289 1.64 3.14 19.58
CA ARG A 289 0.24 3.49 19.88
C ARG A 289 -0.19 4.79 19.22
N VAL A 290 0.70 5.80 19.17
CA VAL A 290 0.45 7.04 18.42
C VAL A 290 0.18 6.73 16.95
N ASN A 291 1.04 5.93 16.32
CA ASN A 291 0.89 5.55 14.92
C ASN A 291 -0.39 4.74 14.67
N GLU A 292 -0.77 3.84 15.58
CA GLU A 292 -2.03 3.09 15.49
C GLU A 292 -3.25 4.02 15.58
N GLN A 293 -3.27 4.96 16.52
CA GLN A 293 -4.37 5.93 16.63
C GLN A 293 -4.47 6.81 15.38
N LEU A 294 -3.34 7.32 14.87
CA LEU A 294 -3.31 8.10 13.63
C LEU A 294 -3.80 7.29 12.42
N ASN A 295 -3.41 6.02 12.32
CA ASN A 295 -3.88 5.14 11.25
C ASN A 295 -5.39 4.90 11.33
N ASN A 296 -5.95 4.72 12.53
CA ASN A 296 -7.38 4.59 12.76
C ASN A 296 -8.12 5.89 12.36
N PHE A 297 -7.61 7.05 12.78
CA PHE A 297 -8.17 8.35 12.36
C PHE A 297 -8.09 8.53 10.84
N SER A 298 -6.98 8.16 10.22
CA SER A 298 -6.80 8.19 8.78
C SER A 298 -7.86 7.38 8.06
N LEU A 299 -8.12 6.16 8.51
CA LEU A 299 -9.12 5.28 7.92
C LEU A 299 -10.54 5.83 8.08
N ILE A 300 -10.90 6.25 9.30
CA ILE A 300 -12.21 6.86 9.59
C ILE A 300 -12.43 8.11 8.75
N TYR A 301 -11.41 8.98 8.67
CA TYR A 301 -11.50 10.21 7.90
C TYR A 301 -11.60 9.94 6.40
N TYR A 302 -10.79 9.02 5.87
CA TYR A 302 -10.86 8.59 4.47
C TYR A 302 -12.25 8.08 4.11
N ASN A 303 -12.84 7.20 4.93
CA ASN A 303 -14.18 6.67 4.68
C ASN A 303 -15.27 7.74 4.73
N LYS A 304 -15.16 8.69 5.66
CA LYS A 304 -16.05 9.85 5.71
C LYS A 304 -16.02 10.66 4.42
N ILE A 305 -14.81 10.90 3.88
CA ILE A 305 -14.63 11.65 2.62
C ILE A 305 -15.16 10.85 1.44
N LYS A 306 -14.79 9.58 1.35
CA LYS A 306 -15.21 8.67 0.27
C LYS A 306 -16.73 8.64 0.11
N ASN A 307 -17.47 8.65 1.21
CA ASN A 307 -18.94 8.65 1.20
C ASN A 307 -19.55 9.94 0.61
N ASN A 308 -18.79 11.03 0.55
CA ASN A 308 -19.22 12.31 -0.01
C ASN A 308 -18.72 12.56 -1.44
N ILE A 309 -17.95 11.61 -2.01
CA ILE A 309 -17.39 11.72 -3.35
C ILE A 309 -18.21 10.84 -4.31
N ILE A 310 -18.53 11.40 -5.47
CA ILE A 310 -19.21 10.65 -6.52
C ILE A 310 -18.18 9.81 -7.28
N ILE A 311 -18.33 8.50 -7.24
CA ILE A 311 -17.50 7.53 -7.93
C ILE A 311 -18.38 6.76 -8.92
N ASN A 312 -18.10 6.91 -10.21
CA ASN A 312 -18.73 6.14 -11.27
C ASN A 312 -17.69 5.17 -11.85
N GLU A 313 -18.04 3.90 -11.93
CA GLU A 313 -17.28 2.84 -12.61
C GLU A 313 -17.95 2.53 -13.96
N TYR A 314 -17.14 2.34 -15.04
CA TYR A 314 -17.60 2.13 -16.43
C TYR A 314 -17.16 0.77 -16.96
#